data_f86634c72b3f41ecb7c36c338def51e0
#
_entry.id   f86634c72b3f41ecb7c36c338def51e0
#
_cell.length_a   1.000
_cell.length_b   1.000
_cell.length_c   1.000
_cell.angle_alpha   90.00
_cell.angle_beta   90.00
_cell.angle_gamma   90.00
#
_symmetry.space_group_name_H-M   'P 1'
#
loop_
_entity.id
_entity.type
_entity.pdbx_description
1 polymer ?
#
loop_
_entity_poly.entity_id
_entity_poly.type
_entity_poly.pdbx_seq_one_letter_code
_entity_poly.pdbx_strand_id
1 'polypeptide(L)'
;LRCPFCQNHEISMAGEGDFESVTVSPEELAQKAAELGKNGNMGVAYTYNEPLVGWEYVRDTGRLVRKAGMKNVIVTNGSVSDQVLDEILPVADAMNIDLKGFTENYYRKLGGDLETVKHFITCASRRCHVELTALIVPGENDSDEEMREMAGWISSLSPEIPLHVTRFFPRWKMDDRPATDVARVYALVQTAREYLRYVWAGNC
;
A
#
# COMPACT_ATOMS: atom_id res chain seq x y z
N LEU A 1 0.72 9.63 5.99
CA LEU A 1 1.72 9.10 6.92
C LEU A 1 3.05 9.87 6.80
N ARG A 2 3.87 9.85 7.86
CA ARG A 2 5.21 10.47 7.92
C ARG A 2 6.24 9.48 8.44
N CYS A 3 6.32 8.32 7.79
CA CYS A 3 7.18 7.21 8.21
C CYS A 3 8.65 7.63 8.23
N PRO A 4 9.38 7.50 9.35
CA PRO A 4 10.78 7.92 9.46
C PRO A 4 11.73 7.06 8.61
N PHE A 5 11.28 5.93 8.13
CA PHE A 5 11.98 4.99 7.26
C PHE A 5 11.58 5.11 5.78
N CYS A 6 10.95 6.20 5.36
CA CYS A 6 10.44 6.33 4.01
C CYS A 6 11.56 6.19 2.96
N GLN A 7 11.45 5.18 2.10
CA GLN A 7 12.41 4.96 1.02
C GLN A 7 12.36 6.07 -0.04
N ASN A 8 11.17 6.65 -0.21
CA ASN A 8 10.92 7.72 -1.18
C ASN A 8 10.92 9.10 -0.53
N HIS A 9 11.66 9.28 0.59
CA HIS A 9 11.63 10.53 1.35
C HIS A 9 12.05 11.76 0.52
N GLU A 10 12.97 11.59 -0.41
CA GLU A 10 13.41 12.65 -1.31
C GLU A 10 12.24 13.22 -2.12
N ILE A 11 11.34 12.36 -2.60
CA ILE A 11 10.15 12.78 -3.37
C ILE A 11 9.00 13.17 -2.43
N SER A 12 8.75 12.38 -1.36
CA SER A 12 7.59 12.57 -0.48
C SER A 12 7.70 13.78 0.43
N MET A 13 8.92 14.32 0.63
CA MET A 13 9.19 15.52 1.42
C MET A 13 9.58 16.72 0.55
N ALA A 14 9.59 16.55 -0.78
CA ALA A 14 9.91 17.61 -1.71
C ALA A 14 8.82 18.68 -1.75
N GLY A 15 9.24 19.92 -1.96
CA GLY A 15 8.37 21.05 -2.25
C GLY A 15 8.23 21.30 -3.75
N GLU A 16 7.37 22.24 -4.08
CA GLU A 16 7.22 22.71 -5.45
C GLU A 16 8.54 23.32 -5.97
N GLY A 17 9.03 22.81 -7.08
CA GLY A 17 10.29 23.25 -7.69
C GLY A 17 11.55 22.45 -7.32
N ASP A 18 11.47 21.52 -6.39
CA ASP A 18 12.61 20.67 -6.01
C ASP A 18 12.96 19.64 -7.12
N PHE A 19 12.02 19.37 -8.02
CA PHE A 19 12.19 18.45 -9.14
C PHE A 19 11.65 19.01 -10.45
N GLU A 20 12.26 18.62 -11.56
CA GLU A 20 11.63 18.75 -12.86
C GLU A 20 10.42 17.81 -12.92
N SER A 21 9.24 18.35 -13.18
CA SER A 21 8.00 17.61 -13.32
C SER A 21 7.37 17.82 -14.68
N VAL A 22 6.70 16.81 -15.17
CA VAL A 22 5.89 16.88 -16.39
C VAL A 22 4.42 16.76 -16.00
N THR A 23 3.62 17.73 -16.43
CA THR A 23 2.17 17.65 -16.25
C THR A 23 1.59 16.72 -17.31
N VAL A 24 0.86 15.72 -16.87
CA VAL A 24 0.16 14.74 -17.72
C VAL A 24 -1.31 14.78 -17.33
N SER A 25 -2.20 15.05 -18.29
CA SER A 25 -3.64 15.05 -18.04
C SER A 25 -4.19 13.62 -17.86
N PRO A 26 -5.35 13.43 -17.23
CA PRO A 26 -6.02 12.14 -17.15
C PRO A 26 -6.25 11.50 -18.53
N GLU A 27 -6.57 12.29 -19.53
CA GLU A 27 -6.80 11.86 -20.90
C GLU A 27 -5.51 11.34 -21.55
N GLU A 28 -4.41 12.09 -21.42
CA GLU A 28 -3.10 11.70 -21.96
C GLU A 28 -2.59 10.40 -21.32
N LEU A 29 -2.76 10.24 -19.99
CA LEU A 29 -2.35 9.01 -19.31
C LEU A 29 -3.19 7.82 -19.75
N ALA A 30 -4.51 7.97 -19.84
CA ALA A 30 -5.41 6.91 -20.29
C ALA A 30 -5.15 6.53 -21.75
N GLN A 31 -4.92 7.51 -22.63
CA GLN A 31 -4.54 7.27 -24.02
C GLN A 31 -3.21 6.51 -24.10
N LYS A 32 -2.19 6.94 -23.37
CA LYS A 32 -0.89 6.27 -23.34
C LYS A 32 -0.99 4.83 -22.85
N ALA A 33 -1.79 4.57 -21.81
CA ALA A 33 -2.05 3.23 -21.35
C ALA A 33 -2.66 2.34 -22.42
N ALA A 34 -3.67 2.86 -23.15
CA ALA A 34 -4.34 2.15 -24.23
C ALA A 34 -3.40 1.86 -25.42
N GLU A 35 -2.55 2.81 -25.80
CA GLU A 35 -1.54 2.61 -26.86
C GLU A 35 -0.56 1.48 -26.51
N LEU A 36 -0.18 1.38 -25.26
CA LEU A 36 0.71 0.33 -24.75
C LEU A 36 0.02 -1.04 -24.62
N GLY A 37 -1.31 -1.10 -24.76
CA GLY A 37 -2.07 -2.35 -24.81
C GLY A 37 -1.58 -3.31 -25.89
N LYS A 38 -1.08 -2.79 -27.01
CA LYS A 38 -0.44 -3.57 -28.08
C LYS A 38 0.78 -4.38 -27.59
N ASN A 39 1.42 -3.90 -26.52
CA ASN A 39 2.61 -4.49 -25.92
C ASN A 39 2.28 -5.28 -24.64
N GLY A 40 1.00 -5.61 -24.41
CA GLY A 40 0.56 -6.38 -23.27
C GLY A 40 0.25 -5.55 -22.02
N ASN A 41 0.20 -4.20 -22.11
CA ASN A 41 -0.22 -3.37 -20.98
C ASN A 41 -1.68 -3.66 -20.61
N MET A 42 -1.95 -3.93 -19.32
CA MET A 42 -3.29 -4.24 -18.83
C MET A 42 -4.01 -3.03 -18.23
N GLY A 43 -3.28 -1.95 -17.90
CA GLY A 43 -3.87 -0.82 -17.22
C GLY A 43 -2.87 0.18 -16.64
N VAL A 44 -3.30 0.88 -15.61
CA VAL A 44 -2.49 1.87 -14.89
C VAL A 44 -2.33 1.45 -13.43
N ALA A 45 -1.10 1.50 -12.92
CA ALA A 45 -0.81 1.38 -11.52
C ALA A 45 -0.44 2.77 -10.96
N TYR A 46 -1.25 3.25 -10.02
CA TYR A 46 -0.99 4.48 -9.27
C TYR A 46 -0.16 4.13 -8.05
N THR A 47 1.06 4.63 -8.01
CA THR A 47 2.04 4.32 -6.98
C THR A 47 2.98 5.50 -6.77
N TYR A 48 3.99 5.35 -5.94
CA TYR A 48 4.95 6.37 -5.54
C TYR A 48 4.39 7.71 -5.11
N ASN A 49 4.73 8.02 -4.02
CA ASN A 49 4.38 8.40 -2.69
C ASN A 49 3.03 7.85 -2.25
N GLU A 50 2.04 8.70 -2.13
CA GLU A 50 0.67 8.33 -1.81
C GLU A 50 -0.25 8.88 -2.92
N PRO A 51 -0.73 8.03 -3.83
CA PRO A 51 -1.53 8.50 -4.96
C PRO A 51 -2.86 9.12 -4.52
N LEU A 52 -3.37 8.74 -3.34
CA LEU A 52 -4.63 9.27 -2.84
C LEU A 52 -4.54 10.68 -2.24
N VAL A 53 -3.34 11.29 -2.18
CA VAL A 53 -3.20 12.74 -1.97
C VAL A 53 -3.77 13.51 -3.15
N GLY A 54 -3.60 12.98 -4.37
CA GLY A 54 -4.20 13.52 -5.61
C GLY A 54 -5.36 12.63 -6.10
N TRP A 55 -6.25 12.24 -5.21
CA TRP A 55 -7.31 11.26 -5.48
C TRP A 55 -8.22 11.66 -6.65
N GLU A 56 -8.43 12.95 -6.86
CA GLU A 56 -9.23 13.44 -7.99
C GLU A 56 -8.62 13.02 -9.33
N TYR A 57 -7.29 13.14 -9.44
CA TYR A 57 -6.57 12.69 -10.63
C TYR A 57 -6.67 11.17 -10.83
N VAL A 58 -6.52 10.41 -9.74
CA VAL A 58 -6.66 8.95 -9.77
C VAL A 58 -8.08 8.53 -10.20
N ARG A 59 -9.11 9.20 -9.65
CA ARG A 59 -10.52 8.97 -10.01
C ARG A 59 -10.78 9.26 -11.49
N ASP A 60 -10.38 10.45 -11.95
CA ASP A 60 -10.71 10.91 -13.30
C ASP A 60 -9.95 10.09 -14.36
N THR A 61 -8.66 9.84 -14.14
CA THR A 61 -7.90 8.91 -15.00
C THR A 61 -8.48 7.50 -14.94
N GLY A 62 -8.82 7.01 -13.75
CA GLY A 62 -9.37 5.67 -13.55
C GLY A 62 -10.69 5.43 -14.29
N ARG A 63 -11.56 6.44 -14.36
CA ARG A 63 -12.79 6.40 -15.16
C ARG A 63 -12.49 6.22 -16.65
N LEU A 64 -11.48 6.93 -17.16
CA LEU A 64 -11.07 6.87 -18.58
C LEU A 64 -10.41 5.51 -18.90
N VAL A 65 -9.53 5.04 -18.04
CA VAL A 65 -8.86 3.73 -18.16
C VAL A 65 -9.89 2.60 -18.19
N ARG A 66 -10.88 2.61 -17.30
CA ARG A 66 -11.98 1.63 -17.32
C ARG A 66 -12.84 1.73 -18.58
N LYS A 67 -13.12 2.93 -19.06
CA LYS A 67 -13.84 3.15 -20.33
C LYS A 67 -13.08 2.55 -21.52
N ALA A 68 -11.75 2.51 -21.45
CA ALA A 68 -10.90 1.84 -22.45
C ALA A 68 -10.81 0.31 -22.25
N GLY A 69 -11.55 -0.28 -21.30
CA GLY A 69 -11.55 -1.70 -21.02
C GLY A 69 -10.32 -2.19 -20.24
N MET A 70 -9.57 -1.27 -19.63
CA MET A 70 -8.33 -1.55 -18.91
C MET A 70 -8.53 -1.50 -17.39
N LYS A 71 -7.49 -1.86 -16.64
CA LYS A 71 -7.51 -2.04 -15.18
C LYS A 71 -6.80 -0.91 -14.44
N ASN A 72 -7.28 -0.61 -13.24
CA ASN A 72 -6.66 0.32 -12.31
C ASN A 72 -6.17 -0.42 -11.06
N VAL A 73 -4.90 -0.26 -10.75
CA VAL A 73 -4.27 -0.78 -9.52
C VAL A 73 -3.81 0.39 -8.68
N ILE A 74 -4.09 0.39 -7.39
CA ILE A 74 -3.72 1.47 -6.47
C ILE A 74 -2.83 0.91 -5.37
N VAL A 75 -1.64 1.51 -5.20
CA VAL A 75 -0.72 1.20 -4.10
C VAL A 75 -0.79 2.35 -3.11
N THR A 76 -1.35 2.10 -1.92
CA THR A 76 -1.70 3.17 -0.97
C THR A 76 -1.45 2.75 0.48
N ASN A 77 -1.28 3.74 1.36
CA ASN A 77 -1.25 3.52 2.80
C ASN A 77 -2.65 3.48 3.45
N GLY A 78 -3.72 3.68 2.69
CA GLY A 78 -5.11 3.60 3.15
C GLY A 78 -5.53 4.68 4.15
N SER A 79 -4.69 5.68 4.43
CA SER A 79 -4.96 6.73 5.42
C SER A 79 -5.70 7.91 4.78
N VAL A 80 -6.96 7.72 4.43
CA VAL A 80 -7.82 8.70 3.76
C VAL A 80 -9.18 8.79 4.43
N SER A 81 -9.95 9.84 4.11
CA SER A 81 -11.33 9.98 4.57
C SER A 81 -12.30 9.09 3.81
N ASP A 82 -13.48 8.85 4.39
CA ASP A 82 -14.55 8.09 3.75
C ASP A 82 -14.97 8.69 2.41
N GLN A 83 -14.96 10.02 2.29
CA GLN A 83 -15.26 10.70 1.03
C GLN A 83 -14.31 10.27 -0.09
N VAL A 84 -13.01 10.19 0.19
CA VAL A 84 -12.01 9.74 -0.79
C VAL A 84 -12.21 8.26 -1.12
N LEU A 85 -12.48 7.45 -0.10
CA LEU A 85 -12.76 6.02 -0.26
C LEU A 85 -13.95 5.78 -1.21
N ASP A 86 -15.06 6.48 -1.00
CA ASP A 86 -16.28 6.37 -1.82
C ASP A 86 -16.05 6.76 -3.29
N GLU A 87 -15.17 7.73 -3.55
CA GLU A 87 -14.84 8.17 -4.91
C GLU A 87 -13.85 7.24 -5.63
N ILE A 88 -12.97 6.56 -4.87
CA ILE A 88 -11.90 5.72 -5.43
C ILE A 88 -12.35 4.27 -5.63
N LEU A 89 -13.15 3.70 -4.73
CA LEU A 89 -13.61 2.31 -4.85
C LEU A 89 -14.30 1.99 -6.18
N PRO A 90 -15.13 2.88 -6.77
CA PRO A 90 -15.77 2.59 -8.07
C PRO A 90 -14.80 2.44 -9.23
N VAL A 91 -13.58 2.98 -9.14
CA VAL A 91 -12.59 2.94 -10.22
C VAL A 91 -11.48 1.92 -9.99
N ALA A 92 -11.28 1.45 -8.78
CA ALA A 92 -10.24 0.47 -8.45
C ALA A 92 -10.64 -0.95 -8.87
N ASP A 93 -9.72 -1.65 -9.53
CA ASP A 93 -9.84 -3.10 -9.83
C ASP A 93 -9.01 -3.93 -8.84
N ALA A 94 -7.89 -3.40 -8.37
CA ALA A 94 -7.06 -4.01 -7.35
C ALA A 94 -6.35 -2.95 -6.50
N MET A 95 -6.02 -3.29 -5.26
CA MET A 95 -5.23 -2.44 -4.37
C MET A 95 -4.14 -3.27 -3.67
N ASN A 96 -2.94 -2.70 -3.54
CA ASN A 96 -1.97 -3.12 -2.55
C ASN A 96 -1.96 -2.06 -1.45
N ILE A 97 -2.33 -2.46 -0.22
CA ILE A 97 -2.51 -1.53 0.90
C ILE A 97 -1.43 -1.79 1.95
N ASP A 98 -0.72 -0.74 2.30
CA ASP A 98 0.28 -0.79 3.37
C ASP A 98 -0.37 -0.88 4.75
N LEU A 99 -0.40 -2.05 5.36
CA LEU A 99 -0.71 -2.25 6.77
C LEU A 99 0.60 -2.23 7.56
N LYS A 100 1.01 -1.04 8.00
CA LYS A 100 2.35 -0.78 8.53
C LYS A 100 2.66 -1.47 9.86
N GLY A 101 1.65 -1.86 10.62
CA GLY A 101 1.70 -2.54 11.90
C GLY A 101 0.30 -2.74 12.45
N PHE A 102 0.17 -3.27 13.66
CA PHE A 102 -1.15 -3.60 14.21
C PHE A 102 -1.38 -3.02 15.61
N THR A 103 -0.64 -1.98 15.97
CA THR A 103 -0.82 -1.24 17.22
C THR A 103 -1.07 0.26 16.97
N GLU A 104 -2.02 0.84 17.74
CA GLU A 104 -2.29 2.29 17.71
C GLU A 104 -1.05 3.12 18.03
N ASN A 105 -0.22 2.62 18.95
CA ASN A 105 0.99 3.32 19.36
C ASN A 105 1.98 3.45 18.19
N TYR A 106 2.13 2.39 17.39
CA TYR A 106 3.00 2.43 16.23
C TYR A 106 2.43 3.35 15.14
N TYR A 107 1.13 3.25 14.84
CA TYR A 107 0.50 4.15 13.87
C TYR A 107 0.61 5.62 14.25
N ARG A 108 0.46 5.99 15.52
CA ARG A 108 0.69 7.36 16.00
C ARG A 108 2.11 7.84 15.76
N LYS A 109 3.13 6.99 15.94
CA LYS A 109 4.53 7.30 15.60
C LYS A 109 4.70 7.60 14.10
N LEU A 110 3.91 6.94 13.24
CA LEU A 110 3.92 7.15 11.80
C LEU A 110 3.06 8.34 11.35
N GLY A 111 2.37 9.00 12.28
CA GLY A 111 1.47 10.12 12.01
C GLY A 111 0.16 9.69 11.36
N GLY A 112 -0.32 8.48 11.66
CA GLY A 112 -1.56 7.90 11.17
C GLY A 112 -2.45 7.35 12.28
N ASP A 113 -3.50 6.65 11.86
CA ASP A 113 -4.50 6.02 12.71
C ASP A 113 -4.79 4.61 12.18
N LEU A 114 -4.69 3.60 13.04
CA LEU A 114 -4.85 2.20 12.65
C LEU A 114 -6.29 1.89 12.25
N GLU A 115 -7.27 2.41 12.98
CA GLU A 115 -8.68 2.10 12.72
C GLU A 115 -9.14 2.70 11.37
N THR A 116 -8.63 3.88 10.98
CA THR A 116 -8.83 4.44 9.65
C THR A 116 -8.35 3.48 8.56
N VAL A 117 -7.15 2.92 8.69
CA VAL A 117 -6.59 2.00 7.68
C VAL A 117 -7.34 0.66 7.69
N LYS A 118 -7.71 0.14 8.85
CA LYS A 118 -8.54 -1.08 8.98
C LYS A 118 -9.91 -0.88 8.31
N HIS A 119 -10.53 0.27 8.51
CA HIS A 119 -11.80 0.61 7.86
C HIS A 119 -11.65 0.63 6.34
N PHE A 120 -10.59 1.31 5.83
CA PHE A 120 -10.28 1.35 4.41
C PHE A 120 -10.12 -0.06 3.81
N ILE A 121 -9.30 -0.91 4.44
CA ILE A 121 -9.08 -2.30 4.01
C ILE A 121 -10.39 -3.09 4.00
N THR A 122 -11.20 -2.94 5.05
CA THR A 122 -12.51 -3.63 5.17
C THR A 122 -13.45 -3.24 4.04
N CYS A 123 -13.52 -1.97 3.67
CA CYS A 123 -14.34 -1.50 2.57
C CYS A 123 -13.78 -1.95 1.20
N ALA A 124 -12.47 -1.84 1.01
CA ALA A 124 -11.80 -2.23 -0.24
C ALA A 124 -11.94 -3.73 -0.53
N SER A 125 -11.76 -4.59 0.49
CA SER A 125 -11.84 -6.05 0.34
C SER A 125 -13.18 -6.58 -0.13
N ARG A 126 -14.26 -5.79 0.01
CA ARG A 126 -15.61 -6.10 -0.46
C ARG A 126 -15.87 -5.67 -1.89
N ARG A 127 -14.98 -4.90 -2.50
CA ARG A 127 -15.21 -4.21 -3.77
C ARG A 127 -14.20 -4.54 -4.87
N CYS A 128 -12.95 -4.81 -4.51
CA CYS A 128 -11.88 -5.11 -5.45
C CYS A 128 -10.93 -6.16 -4.88
N HIS A 129 -9.99 -6.62 -5.70
CA HIS A 129 -8.90 -7.45 -5.21
C HIS A 129 -7.99 -6.64 -4.29
N VAL A 130 -7.69 -7.18 -3.10
CA VAL A 130 -6.83 -6.53 -2.11
C VAL A 130 -5.67 -7.44 -1.76
N GLU A 131 -4.47 -6.88 -1.77
CA GLU A 131 -3.27 -7.45 -1.16
C GLU A 131 -2.76 -6.49 -0.09
N LEU A 132 -2.16 -7.00 0.97
CA LEU A 132 -1.61 -6.20 2.06
C LEU A 132 -0.10 -6.31 2.13
N THR A 133 0.56 -5.22 2.49
CA THR A 133 2.02 -5.18 2.69
C THR A 133 2.36 -4.68 4.08
N ALA A 134 3.10 -5.49 4.85
CA ALA A 134 3.64 -5.14 6.16
C ALA A 134 5.17 -5.09 6.09
N LEU A 135 5.74 -3.89 6.29
CA LEU A 135 7.17 -3.71 6.44
C LEU A 135 7.56 -3.97 7.89
N ILE A 136 8.38 -4.97 8.13
CA ILE A 136 8.79 -5.37 9.48
C ILE A 136 10.01 -4.55 9.92
N VAL A 137 9.81 -3.72 10.93
CA VAL A 137 10.82 -2.81 11.48
C VAL A 137 11.29 -3.33 12.84
N PRO A 138 12.59 -3.62 13.03
CA PRO A 138 13.10 -4.17 14.29
C PRO A 138 12.77 -3.30 15.51
N GLY A 139 12.17 -3.92 16.54
CA GLY A 139 11.78 -3.27 17.79
C GLY A 139 10.53 -2.40 17.71
N GLU A 140 9.81 -2.40 16.59
CA GLU A 140 8.56 -1.63 16.42
C GLU A 140 7.34 -2.57 16.23
N ASN A 141 7.35 -3.40 15.19
CA ASN A 141 6.23 -4.27 14.80
C ASN A 141 6.70 -5.69 14.46
N ASP A 142 7.79 -6.13 15.05
CA ASP A 142 8.44 -7.41 14.75
C ASP A 142 8.12 -8.54 15.75
N SER A 143 7.08 -8.41 16.59
CA SER A 143 6.68 -9.46 17.53
C SER A 143 5.77 -10.52 16.89
N ASP A 144 5.80 -11.76 17.42
CA ASP A 144 4.90 -12.84 16.99
C ASP A 144 3.44 -12.54 17.39
N GLU A 145 3.25 -11.90 18.54
CA GLU A 145 1.95 -11.53 19.07
C GLU A 145 1.25 -10.56 18.11
N GLU A 146 1.92 -9.48 17.71
CA GLU A 146 1.36 -8.50 16.78
C GLU A 146 1.07 -9.13 15.42
N MET A 147 1.94 -10.02 14.91
CA MET A 147 1.70 -10.72 13.66
C MET A 147 0.48 -11.65 13.74
N ARG A 148 0.26 -12.34 14.89
CA ARG A 148 -0.95 -13.18 15.10
C ARG A 148 -2.22 -12.34 15.10
N GLU A 149 -2.21 -11.19 15.80
CA GLU A 149 -3.34 -10.27 15.84
C GLU A 149 -3.66 -9.71 14.45
N MET A 150 -2.63 -9.27 13.72
CA MET A 150 -2.75 -8.78 12.35
C MET A 150 -3.32 -9.85 11.42
N ALA A 151 -2.70 -11.02 11.37
CA ALA A 151 -3.10 -12.11 10.48
C ALA A 151 -4.49 -12.66 10.84
N GLY A 152 -4.81 -12.76 12.14
CA GLY A 152 -6.13 -13.15 12.62
C GLY A 152 -7.22 -12.17 12.18
N TRP A 153 -6.96 -10.86 12.28
CA TRP A 153 -7.88 -9.83 11.81
C TRP A 153 -8.05 -9.88 10.28
N ILE A 154 -6.97 -10.01 9.51
CA ILE A 154 -7.05 -10.15 8.05
C ILE A 154 -7.87 -11.37 7.69
N SER A 155 -7.64 -12.52 8.34
CA SER A 155 -8.38 -13.76 8.13
C SER A 155 -9.87 -13.62 8.44
N SER A 156 -10.25 -12.76 9.39
CA SER A 156 -11.66 -12.46 9.69
C SER A 156 -12.39 -11.74 8.55
N LEU A 157 -11.66 -11.02 7.70
CA LEU A 157 -12.18 -10.43 6.47
C LEU A 157 -12.23 -11.47 5.34
N SER A 158 -11.11 -12.11 5.08
CA SER A 158 -10.97 -13.27 4.19
C SER A 158 -9.59 -13.92 4.37
N PRO A 159 -9.48 -15.23 4.54
CA PRO A 159 -8.20 -15.94 4.58
C PRO A 159 -7.48 -15.98 3.22
N GLU A 160 -8.15 -15.53 2.16
CA GLU A 160 -7.60 -15.47 0.80
C GLU A 160 -6.88 -14.15 0.50
N ILE A 161 -6.94 -13.14 1.39
CA ILE A 161 -6.23 -11.87 1.22
C ILE A 161 -4.73 -12.13 1.34
N PRO A 162 -3.92 -11.87 0.29
CA PRO A 162 -2.48 -12.03 0.34
C PRO A 162 -1.83 -11.04 1.30
N LEU A 163 -0.86 -11.53 2.08
CA LEU A 163 -0.02 -10.70 2.95
C LEU A 163 1.45 -10.78 2.53
N HIS A 164 2.04 -9.64 2.21
CA HIS A 164 3.46 -9.49 1.93
C HIS A 164 4.18 -9.01 3.19
N VAL A 165 4.98 -9.88 3.79
CA VAL A 165 5.81 -9.58 4.97
C VAL A 165 7.18 -9.16 4.46
N THR A 166 7.49 -7.87 4.48
CA THR A 166 8.68 -7.33 3.81
C THR A 166 9.76 -6.90 4.79
N ARG A 167 10.99 -7.09 4.37
CA ARG A 167 12.19 -6.75 5.14
C ARG A 167 12.41 -5.23 5.14
N PHE A 168 12.65 -4.65 6.32
CA PHE A 168 13.10 -3.27 6.47
C PHE A 168 14.61 -3.15 6.21
N PHE A 169 15.00 -2.03 5.60
CA PHE A 169 16.39 -1.56 5.51
C PHE A 169 16.49 -0.15 6.08
N PRO A 170 17.60 0.18 6.78
CA PRO A 170 17.84 1.53 7.31
C PRO A 170 17.73 2.59 6.21
N ARG A 171 16.93 3.62 6.48
CA ARG A 171 16.73 4.73 5.54
C ARG A 171 16.30 6.00 6.27
N TRP A 172 16.70 7.14 5.72
CA TRP A 172 16.31 8.48 6.12
C TRP A 172 16.55 8.75 7.62
N LYS A 173 15.49 8.94 8.42
CA LYS A 173 15.56 9.23 9.86
C LYS A 173 15.61 7.98 10.73
N MET A 174 15.64 6.80 10.13
CA MET A 174 15.70 5.52 10.81
C MET A 174 16.90 4.70 10.27
N ASP A 175 18.09 5.24 10.48
CA ASP A 175 19.39 4.67 10.15
C ASP A 175 20.16 4.16 11.39
N ASP A 176 19.52 4.26 12.57
CA ASP A 176 20.04 3.91 13.90
C ASP A 176 19.97 2.41 14.22
N ARG A 177 19.40 1.60 13.33
CA ARG A 177 19.18 0.17 13.54
C ARG A 177 19.52 -0.66 12.30
N PRO A 178 19.86 -1.95 12.47
CA PRO A 178 20.14 -2.84 11.34
C PRO A 178 18.88 -3.12 10.51
N ALA A 179 19.07 -3.63 9.29
CA ALA A 179 18.01 -4.25 8.54
C ALA A 179 17.38 -5.41 9.34
N THR A 180 16.11 -5.68 9.13
CA THR A 180 15.44 -6.82 9.79
C THR A 180 16.17 -8.12 9.47
N ASP A 181 16.38 -8.96 10.47
CA ASP A 181 16.94 -10.28 10.24
C ASP A 181 16.03 -11.09 9.29
N VAL A 182 16.62 -11.68 8.28
CA VAL A 182 15.92 -12.53 7.31
C VAL A 182 15.19 -13.69 7.98
N ALA A 183 15.84 -14.32 8.98
CA ALA A 183 15.22 -15.40 9.77
C ALA A 183 13.97 -14.91 10.51
N ARG A 184 13.98 -13.65 11.01
CA ARG A 184 12.81 -13.04 11.66
C ARG A 184 11.65 -12.83 10.67
N VAL A 185 11.94 -12.34 9.47
CA VAL A 185 10.90 -12.19 8.43
C VAL A 185 10.26 -13.54 8.13
N TYR A 186 11.06 -14.59 7.92
CA TYR A 186 10.52 -15.93 7.66
C TYR A 186 9.76 -16.52 8.85
N ALA A 187 10.17 -16.26 10.09
CA ALA A 187 9.42 -16.69 11.27
C ALA A 187 8.02 -16.04 11.28
N LEU A 188 7.93 -14.73 11.05
CA LEU A 188 6.65 -14.01 10.98
C LEU A 188 5.77 -14.48 9.81
N VAL A 189 6.37 -14.83 8.67
CA VAL A 189 5.64 -15.47 7.54
C VAL A 189 5.02 -16.79 8.00
N GLN A 190 5.73 -17.62 8.77
CA GLN A 190 5.15 -18.87 9.26
C GLN A 190 4.01 -18.61 10.26
N THR A 191 4.19 -17.66 11.18
CA THR A 191 3.12 -17.24 12.09
C THR A 191 1.86 -16.79 11.34
N ALA A 192 2.01 -15.95 10.31
CA ALA A 192 0.87 -15.47 9.53
C ALA A 192 0.19 -16.59 8.71
N ARG A 193 0.94 -17.62 8.26
CA ARG A 193 0.41 -18.78 7.53
C ARG A 193 -0.51 -19.67 8.36
N GLU A 194 -0.50 -19.54 9.68
CA GLU A 194 -1.47 -20.22 10.54
C GLU A 194 -2.90 -19.69 10.32
N TYR A 195 -3.05 -18.47 9.77
CA TYR A 195 -4.32 -17.77 9.58
C TYR A 195 -4.67 -17.52 8.11
N LEU A 196 -3.65 -17.34 7.25
CA LEU A 196 -3.81 -16.88 5.86
C LEU A 196 -3.25 -17.91 4.87
N ARG A 197 -3.94 -18.04 3.74
CA ARG A 197 -3.52 -18.96 2.67
C ARG A 197 -2.30 -18.46 1.90
N TYR A 198 -2.20 -17.17 1.67
CA TYR A 198 -1.17 -16.56 0.83
C TYR A 198 -0.33 -15.57 1.65
N VAL A 199 0.87 -15.99 2.02
CA VAL A 199 1.83 -15.14 2.73
C VAL A 199 3.21 -15.26 2.09
N TRP A 200 3.78 -14.13 1.72
CA TRP A 200 5.04 -14.05 0.99
C TRP A 200 6.07 -13.23 1.77
N ALA A 201 7.33 -13.71 1.80
CA ALA A 201 8.45 -12.90 2.24
C ALA A 201 8.88 -11.96 1.11
N GLY A 202 9.19 -10.70 1.44
CA GLY A 202 9.67 -9.70 0.48
C GLY A 202 11.00 -9.07 0.92
N ASN A 203 11.81 -8.67 -0.05
CA ASN A 203 13.11 -8.02 0.15
C ASN A 203 14.13 -8.87 0.96
N CYS A 204 14.06 -10.20 0.88
CA CYS A 204 14.95 -11.16 1.52
C CYS A 204 15.97 -11.75 0.55
#